data_2981912aa2aab8b9c4c0af3435a5edd8
#
_entry.id   2981912aa2aab8b9c4c0af3435a5edd8
#
_cell.length_a   1.000
_cell.length_b   1.000
_cell.length_c   1.000
_cell.angle_alpha   90.00
_cell.angle_beta   90.00
_cell.angle_gamma   90.00
#
_symmetry.space_group_name_H-M   'P 1'
#
loop_
_entity.id
_entity.type
_entity.pdbx_description
1 polymer ?
#
loop_
_entity_poly.entity_id
_entity_poly.type
_entity_poly.pdbx_seq_one_letter_code
_entity_poly.pdbx_strand_id
1 'polypeptide(L)'
;ILNIPFTITATIVFLASIRYSNLLVARHEGYNWLNLDFLPFWITGFLKSVGILMFLPYDIAGIVIIIAILIFSRINFFLIVTGYYSGTLFIALLKGSLPIAFGDFYNFNFILTALALGGFFLIPSATTYLITSAAVLISALILDAVGIFWSTYGIPVFTAPFAVTVTLILYVLKTTRYKDITHDFLDSPERNLEQHINYSSRFKITEPQPLLPFAGEWKVYQGFDGDWTHKGHWRYAIDFVIENHRDKKT
;
A
#
# COMPACT_ATOMS: atom_id res chain seq x y z
N ILE A 1 -2.03 -9.37 -1.89
CA ILE A 1 -1.16 -10.05 -0.92
C ILE A 1 0.18 -9.33 -0.99
N LEU A 2 0.30 -8.28 -0.19
CA LEU A 2 1.45 -7.43 -0.02
C LEU A 2 2.71 -8.28 0.07
N ASN A 3 3.74 -7.92 -0.52
CA ASN A 3 5.12 -8.39 -0.52
C ASN A 3 5.55 -9.52 0.48
N ILE A 4 4.58 -10.17 1.17
CA ILE A 4 4.81 -11.24 2.15
C ILE A 4 5.56 -12.42 1.53
N PRO A 5 5.18 -12.93 0.34
CA PRO A 5 5.92 -14.02 -0.30
C PRO A 5 7.37 -13.64 -0.58
N PHE A 6 7.63 -12.40 -1.01
CA PHE A 6 8.99 -11.90 -1.22
C PHE A 6 9.80 -11.90 0.08
N THR A 7 9.25 -11.36 1.16
CA THR A 7 9.94 -11.31 2.46
C THR A 7 10.29 -12.70 2.97
N ILE A 8 9.34 -13.65 2.87
CA ILE A 8 9.56 -15.05 3.29
C ILE A 8 10.64 -15.70 2.43
N THR A 9 10.51 -15.60 1.10
CA THR A 9 11.48 -16.21 0.17
C THR A 9 12.86 -15.59 0.34
N ALA A 10 12.96 -14.25 0.44
CA ALA A 10 14.22 -13.56 0.67
C ALA A 10 14.88 -13.98 1.98
N THR A 11 14.11 -14.12 3.06
CA THR A 11 14.62 -14.61 4.35
C THR A 11 15.13 -16.05 4.25
N ILE A 12 14.38 -16.96 3.59
CA ILE A 12 14.80 -18.35 3.38
C ILE A 12 16.10 -18.42 2.58
N VAL A 13 16.15 -17.70 1.45
CA VAL A 13 17.36 -17.67 0.59
C VAL A 13 18.55 -17.09 1.34
N PHE A 14 18.34 -16.00 2.09
CA PHE A 14 19.39 -15.40 2.90
C PHE A 14 19.93 -16.37 3.95
N LEU A 15 19.06 -17.02 4.73
CA LEU A 15 19.46 -18.01 5.74
C LEU A 15 20.16 -19.21 5.12
N ALA A 16 19.69 -19.69 3.97
CA ALA A 16 20.36 -20.77 3.26
C ALA A 16 21.75 -20.34 2.79
N SER A 17 21.92 -19.12 2.29
CA SER A 17 23.19 -18.61 1.79
C SER A 17 24.28 -18.48 2.86
N ILE A 18 23.91 -18.23 4.12
CA ILE A 18 24.87 -18.13 5.24
C ILE A 18 25.69 -19.44 5.39
N ARG A 19 25.08 -20.58 5.04
CA ARG A 19 25.74 -21.90 5.15
C ARG A 19 26.74 -22.17 4.01
N TYR A 20 26.63 -21.43 2.92
CA TYR A 20 27.46 -21.65 1.72
C TYR A 20 28.59 -20.64 1.67
N SER A 21 29.63 -20.87 2.47
CA SER A 21 30.82 -19.99 2.56
C SER A 21 31.61 -19.84 1.25
N ASN A 22 31.36 -20.69 0.26
CA ASN A 22 32.01 -20.65 -1.06
C ASN A 22 31.25 -19.79 -2.09
N LEU A 23 30.08 -19.24 -1.74
CA LEU A 23 29.46 -18.21 -2.55
C LEU A 23 30.27 -16.93 -2.37
N LEU A 24 31.26 -16.75 -3.25
CA LEU A 24 32.00 -15.49 -3.39
C LEU A 24 31.00 -14.40 -3.73
N VAL A 25 30.57 -13.65 -2.74
CA VAL A 25 29.92 -12.36 -2.96
C VAL A 25 30.99 -11.46 -3.55
N ALA A 26 30.99 -11.30 -4.86
CA ALA A 26 31.80 -10.27 -5.50
C ALA A 26 31.39 -8.95 -4.85
N ARG A 27 32.35 -8.32 -4.16
CA ARG A 27 32.16 -6.96 -3.60
C ARG A 27 31.95 -6.07 -4.83
N HIS A 28 30.69 -5.74 -5.10
CA HIS A 28 30.40 -4.78 -6.16
C HIS A 28 30.94 -3.44 -5.67
N GLU A 29 31.99 -2.94 -6.32
CA GLU A 29 32.39 -1.56 -6.12
C GLU A 29 31.23 -0.70 -6.56
N GLY A 30 30.58 -0.06 -5.58
CA GLY A 30 29.38 0.76 -5.84
C GLY A 30 29.70 1.83 -6.88
N TYR A 31 28.76 2.15 -7.75
CA TYR A 31 28.88 3.23 -8.71
C TYR A 31 28.84 4.58 -7.98
N ASN A 32 29.98 4.99 -7.40
CA ASN A 32 30.11 6.22 -6.58
C ASN A 32 29.67 7.48 -7.32
N TRP A 33 29.83 7.52 -8.66
CA TRP A 33 29.39 8.62 -9.50
C TRP A 33 27.86 8.82 -9.54
N LEU A 34 27.06 7.84 -9.08
CA LEU A 34 25.62 7.93 -8.94
C LEU A 34 25.18 8.61 -7.61
N ASN A 35 26.12 8.89 -6.73
CA ASN A 35 25.86 9.64 -5.50
C ASN A 35 26.18 11.12 -5.68
N LEU A 36 25.40 11.98 -5.02
CA LEU A 36 25.52 13.43 -5.10
C LEU A 36 26.03 13.97 -3.73
N ASP A 37 27.35 13.92 -3.51
CA ASP A 37 27.99 14.23 -2.23
C ASP A 37 27.78 15.68 -1.75
N PHE A 38 27.31 16.57 -2.63
CA PHE A 38 27.01 17.97 -2.29
C PHE A 38 25.62 18.16 -1.67
N LEU A 39 24.76 17.15 -1.69
CA LEU A 39 23.41 17.25 -1.15
C LEU A 39 23.39 17.03 0.37
N PRO A 40 22.51 17.74 1.10
CA PRO A 40 22.31 17.50 2.52
C PRO A 40 21.83 16.06 2.81
N PHE A 41 22.24 15.51 3.96
CA PHE A 41 21.93 14.13 4.35
C PHE A 41 20.43 13.79 4.34
N TRP A 42 19.56 14.75 4.62
CA TRP A 42 18.10 14.55 4.61
C TRP A 42 17.51 14.42 3.20
N ILE A 43 18.18 14.98 2.17
CA ILE A 43 17.83 14.78 0.76
C ILE A 43 18.41 13.43 0.27
N THR A 44 19.70 13.19 0.50
CA THR A 44 20.36 11.96 0.05
C THR A 44 19.72 10.72 0.69
N GLY A 45 19.37 10.79 1.98
CA GLY A 45 18.62 9.72 2.65
C GLY A 45 17.28 9.44 1.98
N PHE A 46 16.52 10.48 1.61
CA PHE A 46 15.27 10.34 0.89
C PHE A 46 15.47 9.73 -0.51
N LEU A 47 16.39 10.28 -1.30
CA LEU A 47 16.67 9.80 -2.66
C LEU A 47 17.12 8.33 -2.66
N LYS A 48 18.03 7.97 -1.78
CA LYS A 48 18.50 6.58 -1.64
C LYS A 48 17.37 5.64 -1.23
N SER A 49 16.51 6.05 -0.29
CA SER A 49 15.34 5.25 0.12
C SER A 49 14.34 5.06 -1.01
N VAL A 50 14.14 6.05 -1.87
CA VAL A 50 13.34 5.89 -3.09
C VAL A 50 14.05 4.97 -4.09
N GLY A 51 15.36 5.11 -4.26
CA GLY A 51 16.16 4.24 -5.13
C GLY A 51 16.09 2.76 -4.72
N ILE A 52 16.05 2.47 -3.42
CA ILE A 52 15.93 1.11 -2.88
C ILE A 52 14.64 0.41 -3.34
N LEU A 53 13.57 1.14 -3.66
CA LEU A 53 12.35 0.53 -4.22
C LEU A 53 12.63 -0.30 -5.48
N MET A 54 13.69 0.06 -6.21
CA MET A 54 14.19 -0.67 -7.40
C MET A 54 15.55 -1.34 -7.13
N PHE A 55 15.90 -1.54 -5.85
CA PHE A 55 17.19 -2.12 -5.44
C PHE A 55 18.44 -1.31 -5.86
N LEU A 56 18.29 -0.01 -6.10
CA LEU A 56 19.34 0.90 -6.52
C LEU A 56 19.53 2.03 -5.50
N PRO A 57 20.29 1.83 -4.42
CA PRO A 57 20.45 2.80 -3.32
C PRO A 57 21.36 3.98 -3.70
N TYR A 58 21.07 4.64 -4.83
CA TYR A 58 21.84 5.77 -5.35
C TYR A 58 20.96 7.00 -5.50
N ASP A 59 21.56 8.19 -5.31
CA ASP A 59 20.84 9.47 -5.38
C ASP A 59 20.23 9.72 -6.77
N ILE A 60 21.00 9.47 -7.84
CA ILE A 60 20.51 9.65 -9.23
C ILE A 60 19.37 8.68 -9.53
N ALA A 61 19.44 7.43 -9.07
CA ALA A 61 18.36 6.48 -9.25
C ALA A 61 17.07 6.97 -8.54
N GLY A 62 17.20 7.49 -7.32
CA GLY A 62 16.09 8.09 -6.59
C GLY A 62 15.45 9.26 -7.36
N ILE A 63 16.26 10.16 -7.93
CA ILE A 63 15.77 11.28 -8.73
C ILE A 63 14.95 10.78 -9.94
N VAL A 64 15.49 9.82 -10.70
CA VAL A 64 14.80 9.26 -11.88
C VAL A 64 13.45 8.64 -11.48
N ILE A 65 13.43 7.88 -10.38
CA ILE A 65 12.20 7.25 -9.89
C ILE A 65 11.19 8.29 -9.42
N ILE A 66 11.64 9.35 -8.71
CA ILE A 66 10.77 10.45 -8.27
C ILE A 66 10.14 11.16 -9.46
N ILE A 67 10.93 11.46 -10.50
CA ILE A 67 10.41 12.11 -11.72
C ILE A 67 9.36 11.19 -12.38
N ALA A 68 9.64 9.90 -12.50
CA ALA A 68 8.70 8.94 -13.07
C ALA A 68 7.38 8.89 -12.26
N ILE A 69 7.47 8.84 -10.93
CA ILE A 69 6.30 8.82 -10.06
C ILE A 69 5.51 10.15 -10.16
N LEU A 70 6.19 11.29 -10.22
CA LEU A 70 5.54 12.60 -10.33
C LEU A 70 4.79 12.76 -11.66
N ILE A 71 5.32 12.20 -12.75
CA ILE A 71 4.66 12.16 -14.05
C ILE A 71 3.43 11.23 -14.01
N PHE A 72 3.55 10.09 -13.34
CA PHE A 72 2.48 9.10 -13.25
C PHE A 72 1.36 9.55 -12.30
N SER A 73 1.71 10.03 -11.10
CA SER A 73 0.75 10.38 -10.04
C SER A 73 1.35 11.40 -9.06
N ARG A 74 0.71 12.56 -8.99
CA ARG A 74 1.08 13.60 -8.02
C ARG A 74 0.74 13.18 -6.59
N ILE A 75 -0.35 12.45 -6.41
CA ILE A 75 -0.78 11.96 -5.09
C ILE A 75 0.26 10.99 -4.55
N ASN A 76 0.75 10.05 -5.36
CA ASN A 76 1.80 9.13 -4.96
C ASN A 76 3.09 9.86 -4.60
N PHE A 77 3.46 10.91 -5.34
CA PHE A 77 4.62 11.73 -4.98
C PHE A 77 4.48 12.35 -3.58
N PHE A 78 3.34 12.98 -3.27
CA PHE A 78 3.11 13.55 -1.94
C PHE A 78 3.07 12.48 -0.84
N LEU A 79 2.55 11.29 -1.12
CA LEU A 79 2.55 10.17 -0.19
C LEU A 79 3.96 9.67 0.12
N ILE A 80 4.84 9.57 -0.87
CA ILE A 80 6.25 9.19 -0.69
C ILE A 80 6.96 10.18 0.22
N VAL A 81 6.80 11.48 -0.07
CA VAL A 81 7.41 12.55 0.73
C VAL A 81 6.87 12.50 2.16
N THR A 82 5.54 12.50 2.33
CA THR A 82 4.92 12.48 3.66
C THR A 82 5.31 11.22 4.44
N GLY A 83 5.25 10.05 3.80
CA GLY A 83 5.59 8.78 4.43
C GLY A 83 7.04 8.73 4.89
N TYR A 84 7.97 9.07 4.01
CA TYR A 84 9.39 9.06 4.34
C TYR A 84 9.72 9.99 5.50
N TYR A 85 9.36 11.28 5.38
CA TYR A 85 9.74 12.26 6.39
C TYR A 85 9.01 12.06 7.71
N SER A 86 7.73 11.68 7.72
CA SER A 86 7.03 11.41 8.99
C SER A 86 7.66 10.25 9.76
N GLY A 87 7.98 9.14 9.10
CA GLY A 87 8.61 7.99 9.73
C GLY A 87 10.05 8.26 10.16
N THR A 88 10.85 8.86 9.27
CA THR A 88 12.27 9.14 9.55
C THR A 88 12.45 10.18 10.67
N LEU A 89 11.63 11.24 10.68
CA LEU A 89 11.65 12.24 11.75
C LEU A 89 11.20 11.65 13.08
N PHE A 90 10.23 10.75 13.06
CA PHE A 90 9.81 10.04 14.27
C PHE A 90 10.93 9.16 14.82
N ILE A 91 11.63 8.41 13.97
CA ILE A 91 12.82 7.63 14.37
C ILE A 91 13.93 8.56 14.88
N ALA A 92 14.14 9.72 14.24
CA ALA A 92 15.12 10.70 14.68
C ALA A 92 14.81 11.24 16.08
N LEU A 93 13.52 11.45 16.37
CA LEU A 93 13.07 11.85 17.70
C LEU A 93 13.36 10.76 18.74
N LEU A 94 13.09 9.50 18.42
CA LEU A 94 13.31 8.38 19.34
C LEU A 94 14.80 8.09 19.56
N LYS A 95 15.62 8.17 18.49
CA LYS A 95 17.08 7.91 18.55
C LYS A 95 17.91 9.13 18.97
N GLY A 96 17.31 10.33 19.04
CA GLY A 96 18.00 11.57 19.37
C GLY A 96 19.01 12.04 18.33
N SER A 97 18.98 11.52 17.10
CA SER A 97 19.95 11.83 16.05
C SER A 97 19.36 11.82 14.66
N LEU A 98 19.33 12.98 14.01
CA LEU A 98 18.90 13.12 12.62
C LEU A 98 19.81 12.35 11.64
N PRO A 99 21.15 12.49 11.67
CA PRO A 99 22.01 11.79 10.72
C PRO A 99 21.86 10.27 10.78
N ILE A 100 21.72 9.70 11.97
CA ILE A 100 21.52 8.25 12.15
C ILE A 100 20.18 7.81 11.55
N ALA A 101 19.10 8.56 11.80
CA ALA A 101 17.79 8.22 11.30
C ALA A 101 17.72 8.32 9.77
N PHE A 102 18.27 9.37 9.17
CA PHE A 102 18.27 9.55 7.72
C PHE A 102 19.25 8.64 6.97
N GLY A 103 20.25 8.09 7.66
CA GLY A 103 21.20 7.12 7.11
C GLY A 103 20.69 5.67 7.09
N ASP A 104 19.51 5.40 7.67
CA ASP A 104 18.98 4.05 7.75
C ASP A 104 18.38 3.62 6.42
N PHE A 105 18.91 2.54 5.84
CA PHE A 105 18.43 1.99 4.57
C PHE A 105 17.02 1.44 4.63
N TYR A 106 16.52 1.04 5.80
CA TYR A 106 15.20 0.44 5.94
C TYR A 106 14.05 1.43 5.94
N ASN A 107 14.33 2.74 5.88
CA ASN A 107 13.32 3.81 5.79
C ASN A 107 12.43 3.71 4.54
N PHE A 108 12.83 2.96 3.50
CA PHE A 108 11.97 2.67 2.36
C PHE A 108 10.66 1.97 2.76
N ASN A 109 10.61 1.28 3.91
CA ASN A 109 9.38 0.71 4.44
C ASN A 109 8.30 1.76 4.72
N PHE A 110 8.69 2.98 5.09
CA PHE A 110 7.77 4.09 5.32
C PHE A 110 7.13 4.55 4.01
N ILE A 111 7.94 4.60 2.94
CA ILE A 111 7.48 4.91 1.59
C ILE A 111 6.49 3.86 1.11
N LEU A 112 6.81 2.57 1.24
CA LEU A 112 5.93 1.48 0.87
C LEU A 112 4.62 1.49 1.66
N THR A 113 4.67 1.76 2.97
CA THR A 113 3.49 1.87 3.83
C THR A 113 2.58 3.01 3.35
N ALA A 114 3.16 4.16 3.03
CA ALA A 114 2.40 5.32 2.56
C ALA A 114 1.77 5.08 1.18
N LEU A 115 2.52 4.52 0.23
CA LEU A 115 2.01 4.18 -1.10
C LEU A 115 0.90 3.13 -1.05
N ALA A 116 1.07 2.09 -0.24
CA ALA A 116 0.07 1.04 -0.13
C ALA A 116 -1.24 1.58 0.48
N LEU A 117 -1.17 2.21 1.63
CA LEU A 117 -2.37 2.70 2.30
C LEU A 117 -2.98 3.89 1.58
N GLY A 118 -2.22 4.97 1.35
CA GLY A 118 -2.75 6.20 0.81
C GLY A 118 -2.94 6.20 -0.70
N GLY A 119 -2.15 5.41 -1.43
CA GLY A 119 -2.19 5.38 -2.90
C GLY A 119 -2.99 4.23 -3.49
N PHE A 120 -3.09 3.11 -2.78
CA PHE A 120 -3.71 1.89 -3.33
C PHE A 120 -4.98 1.47 -2.59
N PHE A 121 -4.94 1.36 -1.27
CA PHE A 121 -6.06 0.79 -0.51
C PHE A 121 -7.09 1.80 -0.04
N LEU A 122 -6.75 3.07 0.08
CA LEU A 122 -7.65 4.11 0.56
C LEU A 122 -7.87 5.18 -0.51
N ILE A 123 -9.06 5.74 -0.52
CA ILE A 123 -9.38 6.88 -1.37
C ILE A 123 -8.66 8.12 -0.83
N PRO A 124 -7.90 8.85 -1.68
CA PRO A 124 -7.15 10.01 -1.24
C PRO A 124 -8.03 11.10 -0.62
N SER A 125 -7.75 11.44 0.63
CA SER A 125 -8.43 12.49 1.39
C SER A 125 -7.51 12.97 2.52
N ALA A 126 -7.83 14.10 3.16
CA ALA A 126 -7.07 14.57 4.32
C ALA A 126 -7.02 13.52 5.45
N THR A 127 -8.14 12.83 5.68
CA THR A 127 -8.24 11.74 6.66
C THR A 127 -7.34 10.57 6.29
N THR A 128 -7.28 10.22 4.99
CA THR A 128 -6.38 9.17 4.49
C THR A 128 -4.91 9.51 4.73
N TYR A 129 -4.50 10.77 4.51
CA TYR A 129 -3.14 11.21 4.84
C TYR A 129 -2.83 11.10 6.33
N LEU A 130 -3.78 11.42 7.21
CA LEU A 130 -3.61 11.26 8.66
C LEU A 130 -3.50 9.80 9.08
N ILE A 131 -4.38 8.92 8.57
CA ILE A 131 -4.33 7.48 8.82
C ILE A 131 -3.01 6.90 8.32
N THR A 132 -2.59 7.29 7.12
CA THR A 132 -1.34 6.85 6.51
C THR A 132 -0.13 7.29 7.33
N SER A 133 -0.10 8.54 7.78
CA SER A 133 0.99 9.04 8.64
C SER A 133 1.03 8.29 9.96
N ALA A 134 -0.11 8.07 10.61
CA ALA A 134 -0.17 7.27 11.84
C ALA A 134 0.32 5.83 11.61
N ALA A 135 -0.07 5.22 10.50
CA ALA A 135 0.42 3.88 10.12
C ALA A 135 1.93 3.86 9.90
N VAL A 136 2.50 4.90 9.30
CA VAL A 136 3.95 5.03 9.13
C VAL A 136 4.67 5.11 10.48
N LEU A 137 4.12 5.83 11.47
CA LEU A 137 4.69 5.86 12.82
C LEU A 137 4.66 4.46 13.48
N ILE A 138 3.59 3.71 13.28
CA ILE A 138 3.50 2.32 13.74
C ILE A 138 4.54 1.46 13.00
N SER A 139 4.69 1.64 11.68
CA SER A 139 5.71 0.94 10.90
C SER A 139 7.12 1.22 11.41
N ALA A 140 7.40 2.44 11.87
CA ALA A 140 8.68 2.82 12.44
C ALA A 140 8.98 2.06 13.74
N LEU A 141 7.98 1.92 14.63
CA LEU A 141 8.13 1.11 15.85
C LEU A 141 8.33 -0.37 15.54
N ILE A 142 7.60 -0.90 14.56
CA ILE A 142 7.75 -2.29 14.12
C ILE A 142 9.13 -2.50 13.48
N LEU A 143 9.62 -1.52 12.72
CA LEU A 143 10.96 -1.56 12.11
C LEU A 143 12.06 -1.71 13.18
N ASP A 144 12.01 -0.90 14.23
CA ASP A 144 12.99 -1.00 15.32
C ASP A 144 12.86 -2.32 16.09
N ALA A 145 11.63 -2.76 16.40
CA ALA A 145 11.40 -4.02 17.10
C ALA A 145 11.87 -5.25 16.29
N VAL A 146 11.51 -5.32 15.01
CA VAL A 146 11.96 -6.40 14.11
C VAL A 146 13.46 -6.31 13.88
N GLY A 147 14.01 -5.10 13.76
CA GLY A 147 15.45 -4.87 13.62
C GLY A 147 16.25 -5.43 14.79
N ILE A 148 15.84 -5.17 16.03
CA ILE A 148 16.47 -5.71 17.24
C ILE A 148 16.38 -7.24 17.25
N PHE A 149 15.20 -7.80 17.00
CA PHE A 149 15.01 -9.25 17.04
C PHE A 149 15.83 -9.96 15.96
N TRP A 150 15.79 -9.47 14.71
CA TRP A 150 16.46 -10.14 13.59
C TRP A 150 17.97 -9.89 13.54
N SER A 151 18.44 -8.77 14.07
CA SER A 151 19.88 -8.50 14.17
C SER A 151 20.60 -9.56 15.01
N THR A 152 19.93 -10.15 16.01
CA THR A 152 20.45 -11.25 16.82
C THR A 152 20.82 -12.47 15.95
N TYR A 153 20.13 -12.66 14.85
CA TYR A 153 20.37 -13.77 13.90
C TYR A 153 21.07 -13.30 12.62
N GLY A 154 21.47 -12.05 12.53
CA GLY A 154 22.07 -11.46 11.32
C GLY A 154 21.13 -11.39 10.12
N ILE A 155 19.80 -11.45 10.33
CA ILE A 155 18.79 -11.45 9.27
C ILE A 155 18.42 -10.00 8.90
N PRO A 156 18.44 -9.64 7.60
CA PRO A 156 17.94 -8.33 7.17
C PRO A 156 16.43 -8.19 7.37
N VAL A 157 15.98 -6.99 7.71
CA VAL A 157 14.58 -6.71 8.02
C VAL A 157 13.67 -6.78 6.79
N PHE A 158 14.21 -6.55 5.58
CA PHE A 158 13.48 -6.51 4.32
C PHE A 158 12.25 -5.61 4.39
N THR A 159 11.09 -6.09 3.87
CA THR A 159 9.81 -5.38 3.83
C THR A 159 8.83 -5.85 4.93
N ALA A 160 9.31 -6.54 5.96
CA ALA A 160 8.46 -7.06 7.03
C ALA A 160 7.68 -5.95 7.78
N PRO A 161 8.30 -4.80 8.18
CA PRO A 161 7.58 -3.74 8.87
C PRO A 161 6.42 -3.19 8.06
N PHE A 162 6.64 -2.93 6.78
CA PHE A 162 5.61 -2.52 5.83
C PHE A 162 4.47 -3.55 5.75
N ALA A 163 4.79 -4.82 5.51
CA ALA A 163 3.79 -5.87 5.32
C ALA A 163 2.91 -6.06 6.58
N VAL A 164 3.53 -6.11 7.75
CA VAL A 164 2.82 -6.24 9.04
C VAL A 164 1.92 -5.03 9.29
N THR A 165 2.46 -3.82 9.15
CA THR A 165 1.71 -2.59 9.40
C THR A 165 0.50 -2.48 8.50
N VAL A 166 0.68 -2.62 7.19
CA VAL A 166 -0.42 -2.45 6.23
C VAL A 166 -1.49 -3.51 6.44
N THR A 167 -1.11 -4.77 6.69
CA THR A 167 -2.07 -5.85 6.97
C THR A 167 -2.88 -5.55 8.23
N LEU A 168 -2.23 -5.09 9.29
CA LEU A 168 -2.89 -4.76 10.56
C LEU A 168 -3.85 -3.58 10.39
N ILE A 169 -3.43 -2.50 9.76
CA ILE A 169 -4.28 -1.32 9.53
C ILE A 169 -5.47 -1.67 8.65
N LEU A 170 -5.27 -2.41 7.56
CA LEU A 170 -6.36 -2.84 6.69
C LEU A 170 -7.36 -3.74 7.43
N TYR A 171 -6.87 -4.64 8.28
CA TYR A 171 -7.73 -5.47 9.12
C TYR A 171 -8.61 -4.61 10.04
N VAL A 172 -8.04 -3.61 10.73
CA VAL A 172 -8.78 -2.69 11.59
C VAL A 172 -9.80 -1.89 10.78
N LEU A 173 -9.39 -1.28 9.66
CA LEU A 173 -10.28 -0.47 8.82
C LEU A 173 -11.44 -1.29 8.23
N LYS A 174 -11.17 -2.54 7.83
CA LYS A 174 -12.21 -3.45 7.35
C LYS A 174 -13.18 -3.86 8.45
N THR A 175 -12.67 -4.15 9.65
CA THR A 175 -13.51 -4.54 10.81
C THR A 175 -14.38 -3.38 11.28
N THR A 176 -13.87 -2.15 11.23
CA THR A 176 -14.63 -0.93 11.55
C THR A 176 -15.53 -0.42 10.43
N ARG A 177 -15.56 -1.12 9.29
CA ARG A 177 -16.31 -0.73 8.09
C ARG A 177 -16.00 0.69 7.64
N TYR A 178 -14.70 1.03 7.61
CA TYR A 178 -14.28 2.35 7.17
C TYR A 178 -14.71 2.59 5.71
N LYS A 179 -15.37 3.72 5.46
CA LYS A 179 -16.09 3.98 4.20
C LYS A 179 -15.18 4.28 3.00
N ASP A 180 -13.97 4.82 3.25
CA ASP A 180 -13.08 5.30 2.18
C ASP A 180 -12.05 4.23 1.78
N ILE A 181 -12.38 2.94 1.90
CA ILE A 181 -11.59 1.84 1.36
C ILE A 181 -11.88 1.73 -0.14
N THR A 182 -10.84 1.63 -0.95
CA THR A 182 -10.95 1.43 -2.40
C THR A 182 -11.54 0.05 -2.69
N HIS A 183 -12.67 0.00 -3.38
CA HIS A 183 -13.30 -1.25 -3.82
C HIS A 183 -12.80 -1.70 -5.19
N ASP A 184 -12.67 -0.75 -6.12
CA ASP A 184 -12.19 -0.98 -7.47
C ASP A 184 -10.78 -0.40 -7.59
N PHE A 185 -9.81 -1.26 -7.86
CA PHE A 185 -8.41 -0.84 -8.01
C PHE A 185 -8.20 -0.29 -9.42
N LEU A 186 -8.18 1.03 -9.53
CA LEU A 186 -7.83 1.73 -10.76
C LEU A 186 -6.32 1.97 -10.85
N ASP A 187 -5.87 2.35 -12.04
CA ASP A 187 -4.45 2.50 -12.36
C ASP A 187 -3.73 3.56 -11.51
N SER A 188 -4.45 4.55 -10.98
CA SER A 188 -3.86 5.62 -10.16
C SER A 188 -4.79 6.10 -9.04
N PRO A 189 -4.23 6.65 -7.94
CA PRO A 189 -5.03 7.24 -6.86
C PRO A 189 -5.93 8.38 -7.34
N GLU A 190 -5.49 9.15 -8.33
CA GLU A 190 -6.28 10.23 -8.93
C GLU A 190 -7.57 9.69 -9.57
N ARG A 191 -7.48 8.58 -10.28
CA ARG A 191 -8.66 7.93 -10.88
C ARG A 191 -9.60 7.37 -9.83
N ASN A 192 -9.08 6.79 -8.75
CA ASN A 192 -9.88 6.33 -7.63
C ASN A 192 -10.65 7.50 -6.98
N LEU A 193 -9.96 8.64 -6.79
CA LEU A 193 -10.58 9.86 -6.26
C LEU A 193 -11.64 10.42 -7.21
N GLU A 194 -11.34 10.51 -8.49
CA GLU A 194 -12.28 10.99 -9.51
C GLU A 194 -13.53 10.11 -9.57
N GLN A 195 -13.38 8.80 -9.57
CA GLN A 195 -14.50 7.87 -9.54
C GLN A 195 -15.36 8.07 -8.28
N HIS A 196 -14.72 8.21 -7.12
CA HIS A 196 -15.41 8.45 -5.85
C HIS A 196 -16.20 9.77 -5.86
N ILE A 197 -15.60 10.86 -6.34
CA ILE A 197 -16.27 12.17 -6.45
C ILE A 197 -17.41 12.11 -7.46
N ASN A 198 -17.20 11.50 -8.62
CA ASN A 198 -18.21 11.35 -9.65
C ASN A 198 -19.40 10.49 -9.16
N TYR A 199 -19.12 9.41 -8.44
CA TYR A 199 -20.15 8.58 -7.83
C TYR A 199 -20.95 9.38 -6.80
N SER A 200 -20.30 10.03 -5.86
CA SER A 200 -20.94 10.80 -4.80
C SER A 200 -21.70 12.04 -5.32
N SER A 201 -21.27 12.63 -6.44
CA SER A 201 -21.94 13.77 -7.07
C SER A 201 -23.17 13.37 -7.89
N ARG A 202 -23.08 12.23 -8.60
CA ARG A 202 -24.19 11.70 -9.43
C ARG A 202 -25.29 11.04 -8.58
N PHE A 203 -24.88 10.38 -7.52
CA PHE A 203 -25.77 9.68 -6.60
C PHE A 203 -25.74 10.40 -5.24
N LYS A 204 -26.16 11.68 -5.23
CA LYS A 204 -26.51 12.34 -3.97
C LYS A 204 -27.72 11.59 -3.39
N ILE A 205 -27.44 10.57 -2.60
CA ILE A 205 -28.45 9.84 -1.86
C ILE A 205 -28.91 10.74 -0.71
N THR A 206 -29.67 11.77 -1.05
CA THR A 206 -30.47 12.56 -0.11
C THR A 206 -31.80 11.86 0.17
N GLU A 207 -32.13 10.87 -0.66
CA GLU A 207 -33.32 10.05 -0.49
C GLU A 207 -32.99 8.79 0.31
N PRO A 208 -33.92 8.30 1.16
CA PRO A 208 -33.74 7.04 1.85
C PRO A 208 -33.43 5.94 0.84
N GLN A 209 -32.34 5.18 1.07
CA GLN A 209 -32.00 4.08 0.20
C GLN A 209 -33.23 3.17 0.02
N PRO A 210 -33.65 2.90 -1.22
CA PRO A 210 -34.76 1.99 -1.44
C PRO A 210 -34.41 0.63 -0.85
N LEU A 211 -35.11 0.25 0.21
CA LEU A 211 -34.98 -1.10 0.75
C LEU A 211 -35.67 -2.05 -0.23
N LEU A 212 -35.11 -3.22 -0.40
CA LEU A 212 -35.80 -4.28 -1.14
C LEU A 212 -37.14 -4.56 -0.45
N PRO A 213 -38.23 -4.72 -1.20
CA PRO A 213 -39.59 -4.92 -0.66
C PRO A 213 -39.79 -6.28 0.01
N PHE A 214 -38.72 -7.02 0.24
CA PHE A 214 -38.70 -8.36 0.82
C PHE A 214 -37.50 -8.54 1.75
N ALA A 215 -37.62 -9.46 2.70
CA ALA A 215 -36.57 -9.86 3.63
C ALA A 215 -36.10 -11.28 3.31
N GLY A 216 -34.91 -11.64 3.77
CA GLY A 216 -34.33 -12.96 3.57
C GLY A 216 -33.35 -13.04 2.42
N GLU A 217 -33.00 -14.26 2.05
CA GLU A 217 -32.05 -14.57 0.98
C GLU A 217 -32.78 -14.84 -0.33
N TRP A 218 -32.46 -14.06 -1.35
CA TRP A 218 -33.07 -14.14 -2.67
C TRP A 218 -31.98 -14.23 -3.73
N LYS A 219 -32.23 -15.02 -4.76
CA LYS A 219 -31.31 -15.15 -5.89
C LYS A 219 -31.73 -14.19 -7.00
N VAL A 220 -30.78 -13.46 -7.56
CA VAL A 220 -31.00 -12.71 -8.79
C VAL A 220 -31.07 -13.70 -9.94
N TYR A 221 -32.28 -13.82 -10.54
CA TYR A 221 -32.52 -14.69 -11.66
C TYR A 221 -32.11 -14.04 -12.98
N GLN A 222 -32.44 -12.77 -13.13
CA GLN A 222 -32.07 -11.97 -14.29
C GLN A 222 -31.69 -10.56 -13.83
N GLY A 223 -30.53 -10.10 -14.25
CA GLY A 223 -30.01 -8.75 -13.95
C GLY A 223 -30.23 -7.77 -15.08
N PHE A 224 -29.54 -6.65 -15.03
CA PHE A 224 -29.60 -5.60 -16.04
C PHE A 224 -29.23 -6.15 -17.42
N ASP A 225 -29.92 -5.68 -18.43
CA ASP A 225 -29.72 -6.04 -19.85
C ASP A 225 -29.75 -7.56 -20.12
N GLY A 226 -30.43 -8.30 -19.22
CA GLY A 226 -30.55 -9.75 -19.28
C GLY A 226 -31.17 -10.24 -20.61
N ASP A 227 -30.83 -11.46 -21.02
CA ASP A 227 -31.03 -11.96 -22.37
C ASP A 227 -32.51 -12.16 -22.75
N TRP A 228 -33.39 -12.35 -21.76
CA TRP A 228 -34.78 -12.75 -22.04
C TRP A 228 -35.74 -11.56 -22.16
N THR A 229 -36.00 -10.87 -21.07
CA THR A 229 -37.02 -9.82 -21.01
C THR A 229 -36.48 -8.44 -20.73
N HIS A 230 -35.27 -8.32 -20.21
CA HIS A 230 -34.66 -7.06 -19.77
C HIS A 230 -34.03 -6.30 -20.95
N LYS A 231 -34.84 -5.93 -21.94
CA LYS A 231 -34.44 -5.12 -23.10
C LYS A 231 -35.27 -3.84 -23.21
N GLY A 232 -34.73 -2.82 -23.90
CA GLY A 232 -35.40 -1.55 -24.09
C GLY A 232 -35.72 -0.83 -22.77
N HIS A 233 -36.99 -0.56 -22.53
CA HIS A 233 -37.43 0.12 -21.29
C HIS A 233 -37.18 -0.69 -20.00
N TRP A 234 -37.13 -2.02 -20.10
CA TRP A 234 -36.92 -2.92 -18.96
C TRP A 234 -35.46 -3.31 -18.73
N ARG A 235 -34.53 -2.72 -19.47
CA ARG A 235 -33.10 -3.10 -19.40
C ARG A 235 -32.46 -2.97 -18.01
N TYR A 236 -33.05 -2.16 -17.16
CA TYR A 236 -32.57 -1.94 -15.77
C TYR A 236 -33.38 -2.67 -14.71
N ALA A 237 -34.29 -3.57 -15.12
CA ALA A 237 -35.00 -4.41 -14.17
C ALA A 237 -34.13 -5.52 -13.60
N ILE A 238 -34.47 -5.97 -12.40
CA ILE A 238 -33.85 -7.12 -11.73
C ILE A 238 -34.94 -8.07 -11.29
N ASP A 239 -34.85 -9.32 -11.71
CA ASP A 239 -35.74 -10.38 -11.27
C ASP A 239 -35.12 -11.15 -10.11
N PHE A 240 -35.91 -11.30 -9.04
CA PHE A 240 -35.52 -12.05 -7.85
C PHE A 240 -36.39 -13.32 -7.75
N VAL A 241 -35.74 -14.42 -7.36
CA VAL A 241 -36.43 -15.70 -7.11
C VAL A 241 -36.01 -16.26 -5.76
N ILE A 242 -36.94 -16.93 -5.08
CA ILE A 242 -36.62 -17.71 -3.88
C ILE A 242 -36.16 -19.08 -4.35
N GLU A 243 -34.97 -19.50 -3.95
CA GLU A 243 -34.47 -20.84 -4.19
C GLU A 243 -35.18 -21.81 -3.25
N ASN A 244 -36.24 -22.44 -3.73
CA ASN A 244 -36.97 -23.48 -2.97
C ASN A 244 -36.07 -24.72 -2.86
N HIS A 245 -35.54 -24.99 -1.68
CA HIS A 245 -34.77 -26.20 -1.39
C HIS A 245 -35.58 -27.51 -1.54
N ARG A 246 -36.86 -27.43 -1.91
CA ARG A 246 -37.74 -28.61 -2.04
C ARG A 246 -37.66 -29.34 -3.39
N ASP A 247 -37.10 -28.71 -4.43
CA ASP A 247 -37.11 -29.30 -5.78
C ASP A 247 -35.84 -30.08 -6.14
N LYS A 248 -34.99 -30.39 -5.15
CA LYS A 248 -33.82 -31.29 -5.31
C LYS A 248 -34.13 -32.76 -4.91
N LYS A 249 -35.37 -33.22 -5.17
CA LYS A 249 -35.70 -34.63 -5.07
C LYS A 249 -36.53 -35.03 -6.31
N THR A 250 -35.87 -35.30 -7.40
CA THR A 250 -36.19 -36.34 -8.38
C THR A 250 -34.92 -36.73 -9.09
#